data_4bfc08e345fc723755c05413e0a83192
#
_entry.id   4bfc08e345fc723755c05413e0a83192
#
_cell.length_a   1.000
_cell.length_b   1.000
_cell.length_c   1.000
_cell.angle_alpha   90.00
_cell.angle_beta   90.00
_cell.angle_gamma   90.00
#
_symmetry.space_group_name_H-M   'P 1'
#
loop_
_entity.id
_entity.type
_entity.pdbx_description
1 polymer ?
#
loop_
_entity_poly.entity_id
_entity_poly.type
_entity_poly.pdbx_seq_one_letter_code
_entity_poly.pdbx_strand_id
1 'polypeptide(L)'
;MSDLVFAGESHEFFAPTQFDLIDSLISQYNGVKERIETIAGMVTGEIAGAMSYFLDGNGRDQRSGVPSVEKLFDKTGAVAALNSSYWSKAMQLTDVLNYMPQKRRDEWNTSIREQTCPDFEDETVRSTLQSLISMRSQFLAERVDGIFRGLSGEHVTNSPAAFGKRMIVSRVLSSFDYPDHSTCGLINDLRCVIAKFMGRDEPHYSASEGLIRTLKGRWGEWVRIDGGALKIRLYKKGTAHLEVHPDMAWRLNSILANLYPLAIPPEFRKKPARKAKEIDLIQRPLPFSVIHILAATKPACRLVKQEGNWRDPYRRENIRNAIQFGHYGEDKYAASEAKDVLVSIGGVWNKEGWWQFDYNPEDVIGSIVASGCVPDQKAHQFYPTPEKIAQMAVEIAAIELHHQSLEPSAGIASIADLIPGVLCVEVSELRCDVLRAKGHQTVCADFIQWAEKSNQLFDRIVMNPPFDRGQWRAHLEAAAKLLKPHGRLVAILPTSAEKIELDGFNCWCPQRFDNEFAGTSVSVVILVVERKAA
;
A
#
# COMPACT_ATOMS: atom_id res chain seq x y z
N MET A 1 -5.23 -19.75 40.37
CA MET A 1 -5.01 -20.06 38.97
C MET A 1 -6.32 -19.77 38.28
N SER A 2 -6.50 -18.57 37.83
CA SER A 2 -7.71 -18.16 37.13
C SER A 2 -7.44 -18.25 35.64
N ASP A 3 -8.15 -19.18 35.00
CA ASP A 3 -8.28 -19.23 33.55
C ASP A 3 -8.78 -17.86 33.07
N LEU A 4 -7.86 -17.05 32.54
CA LEU A 4 -8.19 -15.83 31.83
C LEU A 4 -8.88 -16.25 30.52
N VAL A 5 -10.18 -16.43 30.62
CA VAL A 5 -11.07 -16.60 29.46
C VAL A 5 -10.92 -15.33 28.64
N PHE A 6 -10.14 -15.40 27.57
CA PHE A 6 -10.24 -14.46 26.48
C PHE A 6 -11.66 -14.55 25.96
N ALA A 7 -12.48 -13.56 26.27
CA ALA A 7 -13.84 -13.50 25.75
C ALA A 7 -13.79 -13.57 24.21
N GLY A 8 -14.46 -14.56 23.67
CA GLY A 8 -14.72 -15.00 22.31
C GLY A 8 -14.20 -14.29 21.05
N GLU A 9 -13.71 -13.05 21.12
CA GLU A 9 -13.29 -12.27 19.96
C GLU A 9 -11.79 -12.40 19.61
N SER A 10 -10.94 -12.92 20.52
CA SER A 10 -9.50 -13.03 20.26
C SER A 10 -9.12 -14.22 19.39
N HIS A 11 -9.95 -15.27 19.33
CA HIS A 11 -9.70 -16.44 18.49
C HIS A 11 -9.83 -16.14 16.99
N GLU A 12 -10.57 -15.09 16.58
CA GLU A 12 -10.73 -14.68 15.19
C GLU A 12 -9.43 -14.12 14.58
N PHE A 13 -8.44 -13.73 15.40
CA PHE A 13 -7.19 -13.15 14.91
C PHE A 13 -6.08 -14.17 14.65
N PHE A 14 -6.25 -15.42 15.06
CA PHE A 14 -5.21 -16.43 14.93
C PHE A 14 -5.55 -17.44 13.84
N ALA A 15 -4.64 -17.58 12.85
CA ALA A 15 -4.78 -18.62 11.85
C ALA A 15 -4.69 -20.03 12.50
N PRO A 16 -5.51 -21.01 12.06
CA PRO A 16 -5.39 -22.38 12.51
C PRO A 16 -4.03 -22.96 12.12
N THR A 17 -3.35 -23.61 13.06
CA THR A 17 -2.04 -24.23 12.80
C THR A 17 -2.25 -25.55 12.06
N GLN A 18 -1.57 -25.73 10.92
CA GLN A 18 -1.62 -26.94 10.13
C GLN A 18 -0.53 -27.92 10.62
N PHE A 19 -0.86 -28.74 11.61
CA PHE A 19 0.09 -29.72 12.18
C PHE A 19 0.58 -30.75 11.17
N ASP A 20 -0.19 -31.10 10.15
CA ASP A 20 0.22 -32.03 9.07
C ASP A 20 1.47 -31.52 8.31
N LEU A 21 1.60 -30.20 8.15
CA LEU A 21 2.79 -29.61 7.52
C LEU A 21 4.03 -29.71 8.43
N ILE A 22 3.85 -29.66 9.75
CA ILE A 22 4.93 -29.84 10.72
C ILE A 22 5.42 -31.29 10.68
N ASP A 23 4.53 -32.28 10.58
CA ASP A 23 4.87 -33.68 10.42
C ASP A 23 5.70 -33.93 9.16
N SER A 24 5.32 -33.29 8.07
CA SER A 24 6.07 -33.33 6.81
C SER A 24 7.47 -32.73 6.97
N LEU A 25 7.60 -31.58 7.68
CA LEU A 25 8.92 -30.99 7.95
C LEU A 25 9.81 -31.88 8.79
N ILE A 26 9.29 -32.51 9.85
CA ILE A 26 10.03 -33.42 10.72
C ILE A 26 10.51 -34.60 9.92
N SER A 27 9.65 -35.20 9.07
CA SER A 27 10.04 -36.31 8.19
C SER A 27 11.16 -35.91 7.21
N GLN A 28 11.05 -34.76 6.59
CA GLN A 28 12.10 -34.23 5.69
C GLN A 28 13.41 -33.96 6.44
N TYR A 29 13.33 -33.38 7.63
CA TYR A 29 14.52 -33.14 8.47
C TYR A 29 15.26 -34.43 8.77
N ASN A 30 14.55 -35.48 9.24
CA ASN A 30 15.14 -36.77 9.58
C ASN A 30 15.85 -37.40 8.38
N GLY A 31 15.22 -37.35 7.19
CA GLY A 31 15.81 -37.86 5.98
C GLY A 31 17.08 -37.09 5.52
N VAL A 32 17.17 -35.78 5.78
CA VAL A 32 18.37 -34.99 5.50
C VAL A 32 19.44 -35.23 6.55
N LYS A 33 19.09 -35.33 7.84
CA LYS A 33 20.01 -35.63 8.94
C LYS A 33 20.72 -36.96 8.73
N GLU A 34 19.99 -38.02 8.37
CA GLU A 34 20.54 -39.33 8.05
C GLU A 34 21.57 -39.28 6.91
N ARG A 35 21.27 -38.49 5.86
CA ARG A 35 22.23 -38.29 4.74
C ARG A 35 23.49 -37.57 5.19
N ILE A 36 23.35 -36.52 6.02
CA ILE A 36 24.49 -35.80 6.61
C ILE A 36 25.35 -36.76 7.44
N GLU A 37 24.73 -37.59 8.28
CA GLU A 37 25.44 -38.58 9.10
C GLU A 37 26.15 -39.61 8.25
N THR A 38 25.50 -40.09 7.18
CA THR A 38 26.11 -41.03 6.23
C THR A 38 27.32 -40.40 5.54
N ILE A 39 27.19 -39.16 5.03
CA ILE A 39 28.29 -38.46 4.37
C ILE A 39 29.46 -38.23 5.35
N ALA A 40 29.16 -37.70 6.54
CA ALA A 40 30.20 -37.46 7.56
C ALA A 40 30.92 -38.75 7.99
N GLY A 41 30.18 -39.88 8.04
CA GLY A 41 30.75 -41.18 8.31
C GLY A 41 31.62 -41.74 7.18
N MET A 42 31.31 -41.40 5.94
CA MET A 42 32.11 -41.78 4.76
C MET A 42 33.39 -40.96 4.62
N VAL A 43 33.38 -39.69 5.04
CA VAL A 43 34.51 -38.76 4.89
C VAL A 43 35.49 -38.94 6.04
N THR A 44 36.10 -40.14 6.15
CA THR A 44 37.09 -40.48 7.16
C THR A 44 38.29 -41.20 6.51
N GLY A 45 39.44 -41.09 7.13
CA GLY A 45 40.63 -41.83 6.72
C GLY A 45 41.07 -41.62 5.26
N GLU A 46 41.18 -42.71 4.49
CA GLU A 46 41.64 -42.66 3.10
C GLU A 46 40.74 -41.85 2.17
N ILE A 47 39.43 -41.84 2.41
CA ILE A 47 38.48 -41.07 1.61
C ILE A 47 38.69 -39.57 1.84
N ALA A 48 38.90 -39.13 3.08
CA ALA A 48 39.24 -37.73 3.39
C ALA A 48 40.53 -37.29 2.69
N GLY A 49 41.56 -38.18 2.67
CA GLY A 49 42.81 -37.95 1.93
C GLY A 49 42.59 -37.79 0.41
N ALA A 50 41.74 -38.60 -0.17
CA ALA A 50 41.39 -38.47 -1.60
C ALA A 50 40.57 -37.17 -1.90
N MET A 51 39.65 -36.80 -1.01
CA MET A 51 38.86 -35.59 -1.16
C MET A 51 39.68 -34.29 -1.07
N SER A 52 40.80 -34.28 -0.36
CA SER A 52 41.72 -33.14 -0.31
C SER A 52 42.20 -32.72 -1.71
N TYR A 53 42.42 -33.66 -2.62
CA TYR A 53 42.83 -33.38 -4.00
C TYR A 53 41.74 -32.65 -4.81
N PHE A 54 40.46 -32.90 -4.51
CA PHE A 54 39.38 -32.15 -5.13
C PHE A 54 39.36 -30.68 -4.66
N LEU A 55 39.63 -30.44 -3.36
CA LEU A 55 39.74 -29.09 -2.81
C LEU A 55 40.98 -28.37 -3.38
N ASP A 56 42.12 -29.04 -3.41
CA ASP A 56 43.37 -28.47 -3.94
C ASP A 56 43.27 -28.18 -5.45
N GLY A 57 42.63 -29.07 -6.20
CA GLY A 57 42.47 -28.93 -7.65
C GLY A 57 41.48 -27.85 -8.07
N ASN A 58 40.37 -27.72 -7.34
CA ASN A 58 39.26 -26.80 -7.70
C ASN A 58 39.25 -25.51 -6.89
N GLY A 59 40.05 -25.42 -5.81
CA GLY A 59 40.14 -24.24 -4.94
C GLY A 59 41.19 -23.19 -5.32
N ARG A 60 42.00 -23.45 -6.36
CA ARG A 60 43.16 -22.62 -6.74
C ARG A 60 42.83 -21.15 -7.04
N ASP A 61 41.61 -20.85 -7.48
CA ASP A 61 41.19 -19.49 -7.84
C ASP A 61 40.56 -18.73 -6.66
N GLN A 62 40.40 -19.34 -5.49
CA GLN A 62 39.84 -18.69 -4.31
C GLN A 62 40.94 -18.02 -3.48
N ARG A 63 40.85 -16.70 -3.34
CA ARG A 63 41.79 -15.85 -2.57
C ARG A 63 41.71 -16.06 -1.05
N SER A 64 40.72 -16.76 -0.52
CA SER A 64 40.60 -17.18 0.89
C SER A 64 40.88 -18.67 1.00
N GLY A 65 41.71 -19.07 1.95
CA GLY A 65 42.09 -20.46 2.14
C GLY A 65 40.87 -21.39 2.24
N VAL A 66 40.89 -22.46 1.45
CA VAL A 66 39.82 -23.47 1.49
C VAL A 66 39.95 -24.21 2.84
N PRO A 67 38.83 -24.38 3.60
CA PRO A 67 38.85 -25.16 4.85
C PRO A 67 39.32 -26.59 4.60
N SER A 68 39.92 -27.23 5.59
CA SER A 68 40.28 -28.66 5.47
C SER A 68 39.03 -29.52 5.28
N VAL A 69 39.20 -30.73 4.71
CA VAL A 69 38.09 -31.67 4.47
C VAL A 69 37.33 -31.95 5.76
N GLU A 70 38.01 -32.13 6.87
CA GLU A 70 37.42 -32.40 8.19
C GLU A 70 36.52 -31.22 8.64
N LYS A 71 36.94 -29.98 8.39
CA LYS A 71 36.13 -28.78 8.71
C LYS A 71 34.93 -28.62 7.79
N LEU A 72 35.07 -28.96 6.50
CA LEU A 72 33.96 -28.89 5.55
C LEU A 72 32.88 -29.93 5.83
N PHE A 73 33.27 -31.11 6.32
CA PHE A 73 32.38 -32.23 6.60
C PHE A 73 32.15 -32.42 8.11
N ASP A 74 32.33 -31.37 8.91
CA ASP A 74 32.00 -31.42 10.33
C ASP A 74 30.50 -31.66 10.53
N LYS A 75 30.18 -32.82 11.12
CA LYS A 75 28.80 -33.24 11.39
C LYS A 75 28.06 -32.24 12.29
N THR A 76 28.73 -31.73 13.32
CA THR A 76 28.15 -30.86 14.33
C THR A 76 27.67 -29.55 13.68
N GLY A 77 28.53 -28.93 12.90
CA GLY A 77 28.18 -27.70 12.16
C GLY A 77 27.08 -27.93 11.12
N ALA A 78 27.14 -29.07 10.40
CA ALA A 78 26.10 -29.40 9.40
C ALA A 78 24.72 -29.61 10.04
N VAL A 79 24.65 -30.31 11.20
CA VAL A 79 23.38 -30.52 11.94
C VAL A 79 22.88 -29.19 12.53
N ALA A 80 23.74 -28.33 13.07
CA ALA A 80 23.37 -27.03 13.58
C ALA A 80 22.76 -26.13 12.47
N ALA A 81 23.35 -26.13 11.27
CA ALA A 81 22.82 -25.44 10.10
C ALA A 81 21.46 -26.02 9.67
N LEU A 82 21.32 -27.35 9.69
CA LEU A 82 20.06 -28.03 9.39
C LEU A 82 18.98 -27.67 10.40
N ASN A 83 19.25 -27.71 11.70
CA ASN A 83 18.35 -27.29 12.77
C ASN A 83 17.82 -25.89 12.50
N SER A 84 18.70 -24.93 12.28
CA SER A 84 18.36 -23.54 12.06
C SER A 84 17.49 -23.34 10.81
N SER A 85 17.80 -24.06 9.72
CA SER A 85 17.00 -24.03 8.50
C SER A 85 15.56 -24.53 8.72
N TYR A 86 15.41 -25.63 9.46
CA TYR A 86 14.08 -26.21 9.70
C TYR A 86 13.29 -25.47 10.78
N TRP A 87 13.95 -24.91 11.80
CA TRP A 87 13.29 -23.98 12.73
C TRP A 87 12.77 -22.74 12.02
N SER A 88 13.52 -22.16 11.09
CA SER A 88 13.05 -21.04 10.28
C SER A 88 11.77 -21.38 9.51
N LYS A 89 11.73 -22.56 8.86
CA LYS A 89 10.53 -23.04 8.14
C LYS A 89 9.35 -23.27 9.08
N ALA A 90 9.55 -23.91 10.22
CA ALA A 90 8.50 -24.20 11.20
C ALA A 90 7.90 -22.92 11.79
N MET A 91 8.72 -21.92 12.11
CA MET A 91 8.26 -20.62 12.59
C MET A 91 7.44 -19.87 11.56
N GLN A 92 7.81 -19.96 10.27
CA GLN A 92 7.03 -19.34 9.18
C GLN A 92 5.67 -19.99 8.99
N LEU A 93 5.57 -21.31 9.17
CA LEU A 93 4.29 -22.03 9.06
C LEU A 93 3.29 -21.71 10.19
N THR A 94 3.77 -21.27 11.34
CA THR A 94 2.93 -21.09 12.54
C THR A 94 2.48 -19.66 12.79
N ASP A 95 2.86 -18.70 11.96
CA ASP A 95 2.62 -17.26 12.15
C ASP A 95 3.01 -16.68 13.53
N VAL A 96 3.63 -17.48 14.42
CA VAL A 96 3.97 -17.10 15.80
C VAL A 96 4.89 -15.88 15.83
N LEU A 97 5.85 -15.81 14.91
CA LEU A 97 6.78 -14.67 14.82
C LEU A 97 6.05 -13.34 14.62
N ASN A 98 4.88 -13.37 13.97
CA ASN A 98 4.09 -12.18 13.69
C ASN A 98 3.46 -11.56 14.94
N TYR A 99 3.20 -12.37 15.97
CA TYR A 99 2.66 -11.91 17.25
C TYR A 99 3.73 -11.61 18.28
N MET A 100 4.91 -12.19 18.09
CA MET A 100 6.02 -12.13 19.04
C MET A 100 6.51 -10.69 19.22
N PRO A 101 6.78 -10.24 20.48
CA PRO A 101 7.43 -8.96 20.74
C PRO A 101 8.79 -8.87 20.03
N GLN A 102 9.18 -7.66 19.60
CA GLN A 102 10.41 -7.42 18.84
C GLN A 102 11.63 -8.12 19.47
N LYS A 103 11.83 -7.94 20.77
CA LYS A 103 12.97 -8.53 21.47
C LYS A 103 13.06 -10.04 21.34
N ARG A 104 11.94 -10.76 21.53
CA ARG A 104 11.91 -12.24 21.43
C ARG A 104 12.08 -12.70 19.98
N ARG A 105 11.53 -11.96 19.02
CA ARG A 105 11.71 -12.21 17.59
C ARG A 105 13.18 -12.07 17.18
N ASP A 106 13.84 -11.04 17.69
CA ASP A 106 15.27 -10.82 17.43
C ASP A 106 16.15 -11.92 18.07
N GLU A 107 15.78 -12.42 19.26
CA GLU A 107 16.44 -13.57 19.91
C GLU A 107 16.33 -14.82 19.01
N TRP A 108 15.16 -15.16 18.49
CA TRP A 108 14.97 -16.28 17.57
C TRP A 108 15.71 -16.09 16.26
N ASN A 109 15.63 -14.93 15.65
CA ASN A 109 16.33 -14.61 14.40
C ASN A 109 17.86 -14.68 14.60
N THR A 110 18.35 -14.28 15.75
CA THR A 110 19.76 -14.38 16.13
C THR A 110 20.17 -15.86 16.27
N SER A 111 19.39 -16.66 17.00
CA SER A 111 19.67 -18.10 17.14
C SER A 111 19.66 -18.84 15.80
N ILE A 112 18.73 -18.48 14.89
CA ILE A 112 18.70 -19.04 13.53
C ILE A 112 19.95 -18.62 12.75
N ARG A 113 20.33 -17.34 12.78
CA ARG A 113 21.49 -16.83 12.05
C ARG A 113 22.81 -17.39 12.58
N GLU A 114 22.92 -17.51 13.91
CA GLU A 114 24.14 -18.02 14.59
C GLU A 114 24.17 -19.55 14.68
N GLN A 115 23.14 -20.22 14.17
CA GLN A 115 23.00 -21.67 14.17
C GLN A 115 23.06 -22.28 15.59
N THR A 116 22.44 -21.59 16.55
CA THR A 116 22.36 -22.01 17.96
C THR A 116 20.96 -22.48 18.36
N CYS A 117 20.13 -22.81 17.38
CA CYS A 117 18.79 -23.35 17.63
C CYS A 117 18.85 -24.73 18.32
N PRO A 118 17.85 -25.08 19.15
CA PRO A 118 17.70 -26.44 19.69
C PRO A 118 17.65 -27.50 18.57
N ASP A 119 17.93 -28.74 18.91
CA ASP A 119 17.79 -29.85 17.97
C ASP A 119 16.34 -29.94 17.46
N PHE A 120 16.20 -30.13 16.15
CA PHE A 120 14.89 -30.19 15.48
C PHE A 120 14.31 -31.61 15.56
N GLU A 121 14.10 -32.07 16.80
CA GLU A 121 13.52 -33.39 17.11
C GLU A 121 12.00 -33.26 17.32
N ASP A 122 11.26 -34.33 17.02
CA ASP A 122 9.80 -34.36 17.04
C ASP A 122 9.21 -33.81 18.35
N GLU A 123 9.66 -34.31 19.49
CA GLU A 123 9.19 -33.86 20.81
C GLU A 123 9.54 -32.40 21.09
N THR A 124 10.79 -31.99 20.78
CA THR A 124 11.26 -30.60 20.96
C THR A 124 10.48 -29.63 20.09
N VAL A 125 10.23 -30.00 18.82
CA VAL A 125 9.49 -29.15 17.87
C VAL A 125 8.04 -28.99 18.33
N ARG A 126 7.35 -30.08 18.64
CA ARG A 126 5.94 -30.03 19.06
C ARG A 126 5.76 -29.25 20.36
N SER A 127 6.54 -29.56 21.38
CA SER A 127 6.44 -28.86 22.67
C SER A 127 6.75 -27.38 22.56
N THR A 128 7.78 -27.00 21.79
CA THR A 128 8.15 -25.61 21.57
C THR A 128 7.06 -24.87 20.79
N LEU A 129 6.61 -25.41 19.67
CA LEU A 129 5.55 -24.78 18.86
C LEU A 129 4.24 -24.69 19.63
N GLN A 130 3.83 -25.71 20.36
CA GLN A 130 2.63 -25.70 21.18
C GLN A 130 2.73 -24.62 22.28
N SER A 131 3.86 -24.49 22.94
CA SER A 131 4.13 -23.44 23.93
C SER A 131 4.03 -22.05 23.29
N LEU A 132 4.69 -21.84 22.17
CA LEU A 132 4.66 -20.54 21.45
C LEU A 132 3.26 -20.19 20.95
N ILE A 133 2.51 -21.18 20.42
CA ILE A 133 1.14 -20.99 19.95
C ILE A 133 0.21 -20.63 21.14
N SER A 134 0.34 -21.27 22.28
CA SER A 134 -0.44 -20.94 23.48
C SER A 134 -0.14 -19.54 24.01
N MET A 135 1.04 -19.03 23.75
CA MET A 135 1.47 -17.68 24.19
C MET A 135 1.11 -16.56 23.19
N ARG A 136 0.49 -16.86 22.03
CA ARG A 136 0.17 -15.84 21.01
C ARG A 136 -0.59 -14.63 21.58
N SER A 137 -1.59 -14.88 22.40
CA SER A 137 -2.39 -13.82 23.02
C SER A 137 -1.58 -12.94 23.95
N GLN A 138 -0.69 -13.56 24.72
CA GLN A 138 0.22 -12.83 25.60
C GLN A 138 1.24 -12.01 24.78
N PHE A 139 1.82 -12.59 23.73
CA PHE A 139 2.75 -11.89 22.84
C PHE A 139 2.09 -10.68 22.18
N LEU A 140 0.85 -10.82 21.71
CA LEU A 140 0.11 -9.69 21.16
C LEU A 140 -0.10 -8.59 22.21
N ALA A 141 -0.44 -8.95 23.43
CA ALA A 141 -0.62 -8.00 24.53
C ALA A 141 0.70 -7.30 24.89
N GLU A 142 1.79 -8.04 25.01
CA GLU A 142 3.14 -7.50 25.26
C GLU A 142 3.59 -6.56 24.12
N ARG A 143 3.28 -6.91 22.86
CA ARG A 143 3.57 -6.06 21.69
C ARG A 143 2.78 -4.75 21.75
N VAL A 144 1.49 -4.81 22.03
CA VAL A 144 0.64 -3.62 22.17
C VAL A 144 1.10 -2.75 23.35
N ASP A 145 1.52 -3.34 24.47
CA ASP A 145 2.10 -2.61 25.59
C ASP A 145 3.41 -1.92 25.23
N GLY A 146 4.30 -2.61 24.52
CA GLY A 146 5.56 -2.04 24.03
C GLY A 146 5.32 -0.82 23.12
N ILE A 147 4.37 -0.92 22.20
CA ILE A 147 3.93 0.19 21.34
C ILE A 147 3.37 1.33 22.20
N PHE A 148 2.48 1.01 23.12
CA PHE A 148 1.83 2.01 23.97
C PHE A 148 2.86 2.79 24.81
N ARG A 149 3.77 2.11 25.48
CA ARG A 149 4.83 2.75 26.27
C ARG A 149 5.78 3.56 25.41
N GLY A 150 6.18 3.03 24.26
CA GLY A 150 7.09 3.71 23.35
C GLY A 150 6.49 4.98 22.74
N LEU A 151 5.19 4.98 22.42
CA LEU A 151 4.51 6.12 21.83
C LEU A 151 3.94 7.10 22.86
N SER A 152 3.51 6.63 24.05
CA SER A 152 2.84 7.47 25.04
C SER A 152 3.80 8.11 26.06
N GLY A 153 4.95 7.51 26.30
CA GLY A 153 5.88 7.96 27.35
C GLY A 153 6.61 9.27 27.08
N GLU A 154 6.63 9.74 25.82
CA GLU A 154 7.51 10.85 25.43
C GLU A 154 6.86 12.24 25.46
N HIS A 155 5.56 12.37 25.63
CA HIS A 155 4.91 13.68 25.62
C HIS A 155 3.81 13.83 26.67
N VAL A 156 3.82 14.96 27.36
CA VAL A 156 2.90 15.28 28.49
C VAL A 156 1.42 15.24 28.07
N THR A 157 1.10 15.49 26.80
CA THR A 157 -0.28 15.46 26.28
C THR A 157 -0.76 14.08 25.89
N ASN A 158 0.11 13.06 25.87
CA ASN A 158 -0.28 11.70 25.62
C ASN A 158 -1.02 11.14 26.83
N SER A 159 -2.15 10.47 26.58
CA SER A 159 -2.92 9.85 27.68
C SER A 159 -2.13 8.67 28.26
N PRO A 160 -1.85 8.65 29.57
CA PRO A 160 -1.19 7.51 30.19
C PRO A 160 -2.13 6.32 30.41
N ALA A 161 -3.44 6.49 30.18
CA ALA A 161 -4.45 5.51 30.54
C ALA A 161 -4.93 4.65 29.35
N ALA A 162 -4.75 5.10 28.10
CA ALA A 162 -5.26 4.37 26.93
C ALA A 162 -4.69 4.96 25.63
N PHE A 163 -4.76 4.17 24.52
CA PHE A 163 -4.64 4.73 23.18
C PHE A 163 -5.75 5.76 22.99
N GLY A 164 -5.34 7.02 22.94
CA GLY A 164 -6.26 8.13 22.78
C GLY A 164 -6.50 8.48 21.31
N LYS A 165 -7.33 9.51 21.10
CA LYS A 165 -7.62 10.04 19.78
C LYS A 165 -6.34 10.56 19.09
N ARG A 166 -5.40 11.13 19.85
CA ARG A 166 -4.16 11.71 19.33
C ARG A 166 -2.96 11.31 20.19
N MET A 167 -1.92 10.87 19.52
CA MET A 167 -0.62 10.60 20.14
C MET A 167 0.44 11.48 19.48
N ILE A 168 1.32 12.05 20.27
CA ILE A 168 2.47 12.84 19.81
C ILE A 168 3.71 11.98 19.97
N VAL A 169 4.42 11.80 18.87
CA VAL A 169 5.63 10.98 18.77
C VAL A 169 6.80 11.91 18.47
N SER A 170 7.79 11.91 19.36
CA SER A 170 9.00 12.72 19.21
C SER A 170 10.03 11.98 18.36
N ARG A 171 10.99 12.72 17.81
CA ARG A 171 12.16 12.16 17.11
C ARG A 171 11.84 11.16 15.99
N VAL A 172 10.76 11.40 15.26
CA VAL A 172 10.45 10.60 14.04
C VAL A 172 11.47 10.88 12.92
N LEU A 173 12.05 12.09 12.94
CA LEU A 173 13.18 12.49 12.10
C LEU A 173 14.38 12.82 12.98
N SER A 174 15.57 12.37 12.54
CA SER A 174 16.85 12.74 13.14
C SER A 174 17.21 14.21 12.86
N SER A 175 18.25 14.71 13.53
CA SER A 175 18.79 16.07 13.27
C SER A 175 19.28 16.28 11.84
N PHE A 176 19.57 15.20 11.12
CA PHE A 176 19.97 15.21 9.70
C PHE A 176 18.76 14.99 8.75
N ASP A 177 17.55 15.12 9.26
CA ASP A 177 16.31 14.98 8.48
C ASP A 177 16.09 13.57 7.86
N TYR A 178 16.67 12.52 8.47
CA TYR A 178 16.40 11.11 8.11
C TYR A 178 15.42 10.49 9.11
N PRO A 179 14.55 9.55 8.65
CA PRO A 179 13.69 8.80 9.55
C PRO A 179 14.51 8.12 10.65
N ASP A 180 14.08 8.26 11.90
CA ASP A 180 14.68 7.56 13.03
C ASP A 180 14.22 6.10 13.04
N HIS A 181 15.15 5.17 12.98
CA HIS A 181 14.86 3.73 12.88
C HIS A 181 14.03 3.21 14.05
N SER A 182 14.36 3.59 15.27
CA SER A 182 13.68 3.10 16.49
C SER A 182 12.23 3.59 16.56
N THR A 183 12.02 4.87 16.35
CA THR A 183 10.68 5.49 16.40
C THR A 183 9.82 5.03 15.23
N CYS A 184 10.38 4.93 14.02
CA CYS A 184 9.70 4.35 12.87
C CYS A 184 9.36 2.87 13.08
N GLY A 185 10.18 2.12 13.81
CA GLY A 185 9.92 0.75 14.21
C GLY A 185 8.67 0.61 15.08
N LEU A 186 8.50 1.50 16.07
CA LEU A 186 7.29 1.53 16.92
C LEU A 186 6.02 1.86 16.11
N ILE A 187 6.12 2.82 15.16
CA ILE A 187 5.02 3.14 14.25
C ILE A 187 4.71 1.92 13.37
N ASN A 188 5.73 1.22 12.90
CA ASN A 188 5.57 0.02 12.09
C ASN A 188 4.88 -1.11 12.87
N ASP A 189 5.26 -1.31 14.12
CA ASP A 189 4.61 -2.30 14.99
C ASP A 189 3.12 -1.97 15.23
N LEU A 190 2.78 -0.70 15.43
CA LEU A 190 1.38 -0.27 15.50
C LEU A 190 0.62 -0.60 14.20
N ARG A 191 1.22 -0.30 13.05
CA ARG A 191 0.64 -0.62 11.74
C ARG A 191 0.46 -2.13 11.53
N CYS A 192 1.43 -2.95 11.96
CA CYS A 192 1.32 -4.41 11.94
C CYS A 192 0.13 -4.93 12.76
N VAL A 193 -0.06 -4.43 13.99
CA VAL A 193 -1.18 -4.84 14.84
C VAL A 193 -2.52 -4.41 14.21
N ILE A 194 -2.59 -3.20 13.67
CA ILE A 194 -3.79 -2.69 12.99
C ILE A 194 -4.07 -3.50 11.71
N ALA A 195 -3.05 -3.86 10.95
CA ALA A 195 -3.19 -4.70 9.76
C ALA A 195 -3.88 -6.03 10.08
N LYS A 196 -3.50 -6.68 11.20
CA LYS A 196 -4.17 -7.90 11.69
C LYS A 196 -5.65 -7.67 12.02
N PHE A 197 -6.00 -6.55 12.66
CA PHE A 197 -7.39 -6.21 12.94
C PHE A 197 -8.22 -6.01 11.66
N MET A 198 -7.56 -5.66 10.57
CA MET A 198 -8.17 -5.46 9.25
C MET A 198 -8.12 -6.72 8.36
N GLY A 199 -7.54 -7.83 8.84
CA GLY A 199 -7.35 -9.05 8.05
C GLY A 199 -6.38 -8.88 6.88
N ARG A 200 -5.38 -8.00 7.01
CA ARG A 200 -4.34 -7.73 6.01
C ARG A 200 -3.03 -8.43 6.37
N ASP A 201 -2.19 -8.60 5.36
CA ASP A 201 -0.76 -8.90 5.52
C ASP A 201 -0.05 -7.81 6.33
N GLU A 202 1.14 -8.11 6.85
CA GLU A 202 1.90 -7.14 7.63
C GLU A 202 2.76 -6.23 6.75
N PRO A 203 2.92 -4.95 7.13
CA PRO A 203 3.87 -4.06 6.47
C PRO A 203 5.31 -4.58 6.66
N HIS A 204 6.13 -4.44 5.62
CA HIS A 204 7.56 -4.72 5.70
C HIS A 204 8.21 -3.89 6.82
N TYR A 205 9.26 -4.39 7.45
CA TYR A 205 9.91 -3.73 8.60
C TYR A 205 10.35 -2.28 8.32
N SER A 206 10.69 -1.95 7.07
CA SER A 206 11.09 -0.60 6.66
C SER A 206 9.94 0.26 6.11
N ALA A 207 8.70 -0.25 6.09
CA ALA A 207 7.57 0.42 5.45
C ALA A 207 7.24 1.77 6.09
N SER A 208 7.43 1.91 7.41
CA SER A 208 7.19 3.17 8.09
C SER A 208 8.27 4.22 7.83
N GLU A 209 9.52 3.82 7.64
CA GLU A 209 10.57 4.75 7.18
C GLU A 209 10.27 5.27 5.78
N GLY A 210 9.87 4.39 4.87
CA GLY A 210 9.43 4.75 3.52
C GLY A 210 8.26 5.73 3.55
N LEU A 211 7.25 5.45 4.37
CA LEU A 211 6.10 6.32 4.58
C LEU A 211 6.53 7.73 5.06
N ILE A 212 7.39 7.81 6.09
CA ILE A 212 7.88 9.10 6.61
C ILE A 212 8.65 9.87 5.52
N ARG A 213 9.44 9.20 4.69
CA ARG A 213 10.13 9.84 3.54
C ARG A 213 9.14 10.41 2.53
N THR A 214 8.10 9.65 2.17
CA THR A 214 7.05 10.08 1.24
C THR A 214 6.27 11.29 1.76
N LEU A 215 6.09 11.39 3.08
CA LEU A 215 5.36 12.49 3.70
C LEU A 215 6.20 13.77 3.93
N LYS A 216 7.50 13.72 3.66
CA LYS A 216 8.34 14.92 3.69
C LYS A 216 7.85 15.92 2.63
N GLY A 217 7.77 17.19 3.03
CA GLY A 217 7.20 18.25 2.19
C GLY A 217 5.75 18.59 2.54
N ARG A 218 4.96 17.65 3.03
CA ARG A 218 3.56 17.84 3.47
C ARG A 218 3.49 18.23 4.96
N TRP A 219 4.29 19.21 5.36
CA TRP A 219 4.42 19.63 6.75
C TRP A 219 3.15 20.24 7.30
N GLY A 220 2.70 19.72 8.43
CA GLY A 220 1.52 20.22 9.11
C GLY A 220 0.20 19.75 8.52
N GLU A 221 0.19 18.90 7.51
CA GLU A 221 -1.02 18.32 6.91
C GLU A 221 -1.36 16.98 7.55
N TRP A 222 -2.66 16.71 7.73
CA TRP A 222 -3.13 15.40 8.11
C TRP A 222 -3.24 14.49 6.89
N VAL A 223 -2.51 13.40 6.90
CA VAL A 223 -2.55 12.37 5.87
C VAL A 223 -3.17 11.10 6.43
N ARG A 224 -4.17 10.56 5.73
CA ARG A 224 -4.76 9.26 6.03
C ARG A 224 -3.80 8.18 5.54
N ILE A 225 -3.56 7.16 6.38
CA ILE A 225 -2.71 6.02 6.06
C ILE A 225 -3.44 4.71 6.35
N ASP A 226 -2.96 3.64 5.75
CA ASP A 226 -3.43 2.26 5.98
C ASP A 226 -4.96 2.11 5.85
N GLY A 227 -5.54 2.67 4.79
CA GLY A 227 -6.98 2.58 4.55
C GLY A 227 -7.83 3.44 5.48
N GLY A 228 -7.23 4.48 6.09
CA GLY A 228 -7.91 5.35 7.04
C GLY A 228 -7.90 4.82 8.47
N ALA A 229 -7.26 3.68 8.73
CA ALA A 229 -7.11 3.13 10.09
C ALA A 229 -6.24 4.03 10.99
N LEU A 230 -5.35 4.79 10.37
CA LEU A 230 -4.50 5.78 11.01
C LEU A 230 -4.53 7.10 10.23
N LYS A 231 -4.24 8.20 10.93
CA LYS A 231 -3.85 9.49 10.36
C LYS A 231 -2.51 9.90 10.93
N ILE A 232 -1.67 10.48 10.10
CA ILE A 232 -0.36 11.00 10.51
C ILE A 232 -0.20 12.45 10.08
N ARG A 233 0.49 13.24 10.88
CA ARG A 233 0.83 14.63 10.61
C ARG A 233 2.26 14.89 11.02
N LEU A 234 3.13 15.19 10.05
CA LEU A 234 4.53 15.47 10.30
C LEU A 234 4.78 16.96 10.53
N TYR A 235 5.78 17.24 11.36
CA TYR A 235 6.27 18.59 11.62
C TYR A 235 7.78 18.70 11.34
N LYS A 236 8.21 19.84 10.85
CA LYS A 236 9.65 20.12 10.56
C LYS A 236 10.58 19.92 11.76
N LYS A 237 10.05 20.00 12.98
CA LYS A 237 10.82 19.73 14.23
C LYS A 237 11.14 18.25 14.47
N GLY A 238 10.79 17.36 13.54
CA GLY A 238 10.98 15.92 13.68
C GLY A 238 9.95 15.24 14.59
N THR A 239 8.79 15.85 14.85
CA THR A 239 7.68 15.22 15.57
C THR A 239 6.58 14.77 14.60
N ALA A 240 5.85 13.72 14.98
CA ALA A 240 4.64 13.29 14.30
C ALA A 240 3.45 13.26 15.27
N HIS A 241 2.28 13.63 14.78
CA HIS A 241 1.03 13.35 15.47
C HIS A 241 0.38 12.15 14.77
N LEU A 242 -0.10 11.19 15.54
CA LEU A 242 -0.84 10.02 15.08
C LEU A 242 -2.25 10.06 15.66
N GLU A 243 -3.24 9.77 14.85
CA GLU A 243 -4.62 9.51 15.28
C GLU A 243 -5.02 8.10 14.84
N VAL A 244 -5.49 7.31 15.81
CA VAL A 244 -5.99 5.95 15.56
C VAL A 244 -7.49 6.00 15.32
N HIS A 245 -7.97 5.28 14.30
CA HIS A 245 -9.41 5.17 14.07
C HIS A 245 -10.12 4.58 15.30
N PRO A 246 -11.29 5.10 15.71
CA PRO A 246 -11.99 4.63 16.91
C PRO A 246 -12.24 3.12 16.93
N ASP A 247 -12.54 2.49 15.76
CA ASP A 247 -12.75 1.05 15.65
C ASP A 247 -11.47 0.23 15.87
N MET A 248 -10.29 0.84 15.72
CA MET A 248 -9.00 0.23 16.03
C MET A 248 -8.57 0.54 17.46
N ALA A 249 -8.79 1.76 17.92
CA ALA A 249 -8.37 2.22 19.26
C ALA A 249 -9.01 1.38 20.38
N TRP A 250 -10.32 1.09 20.33
CA TRP A 250 -10.96 0.28 21.35
C TRP A 250 -10.41 -1.16 21.41
N ARG A 251 -10.03 -1.74 20.26
CA ARG A 251 -9.42 -3.09 20.17
C ARG A 251 -8.04 -3.09 20.82
N LEU A 252 -7.19 -2.11 20.51
CA LEU A 252 -5.89 -1.93 21.15
C LEU A 252 -6.02 -1.78 22.67
N ASN A 253 -6.95 -0.96 23.12
CA ASN A 253 -7.22 -0.74 24.55
C ASN A 253 -7.80 -1.99 25.23
N SER A 254 -8.62 -2.78 24.54
CA SER A 254 -9.13 -4.05 25.04
C SER A 254 -8.00 -5.06 25.27
N ILE A 255 -7.05 -5.14 24.34
CA ILE A 255 -5.86 -5.99 24.48
C ILE A 255 -4.98 -5.49 25.62
N LEU A 256 -4.72 -4.18 25.70
CA LEU A 256 -3.90 -3.59 26.75
C LEU A 256 -4.52 -3.81 28.14
N ALA A 257 -5.85 -3.82 28.22
CA ALA A 257 -6.57 -4.08 29.46
C ALA A 257 -6.41 -5.51 29.99
N ASN A 258 -5.98 -6.48 29.16
CA ASN A 258 -5.66 -7.83 29.65
C ASN A 258 -4.39 -7.82 30.53
N LEU A 259 -3.46 -6.93 30.24
CA LEU A 259 -2.27 -6.73 31.08
C LEU A 259 -2.57 -5.81 32.28
N TYR A 260 -3.42 -4.80 32.09
CA TYR A 260 -3.71 -3.75 33.07
C TYR A 260 -5.22 -3.57 33.31
N PRO A 261 -5.92 -4.57 33.88
CA PRO A 261 -7.38 -4.55 33.98
C PRO A 261 -7.95 -3.36 34.76
N LEU A 262 -7.22 -2.86 35.72
CA LEU A 262 -7.61 -1.73 36.57
C LEU A 262 -7.15 -0.37 36.04
N ALA A 263 -6.17 -0.33 35.14
CA ALA A 263 -5.59 0.91 34.65
C ALA A 263 -6.32 1.48 33.43
N ILE A 264 -6.91 0.61 32.58
CA ILE A 264 -7.62 1.03 31.37
C ILE A 264 -9.10 1.23 31.66
N PRO A 265 -9.65 2.45 31.60
CA PRO A 265 -11.05 2.72 31.87
C PRO A 265 -12.00 1.94 30.95
N PRO A 266 -13.18 1.48 31.43
CA PRO A 266 -14.11 0.68 30.65
C PRO A 266 -14.62 1.34 29.37
N GLU A 267 -14.72 2.67 29.35
CA GLU A 267 -15.16 3.44 28.19
C GLU A 267 -14.22 3.30 27.00
N PHE A 268 -12.93 3.12 27.22
CA PHE A 268 -11.93 2.94 26.15
C PHE A 268 -11.89 1.52 25.56
N ARG A 269 -12.52 0.55 26.23
CA ARG A 269 -12.54 -0.86 25.83
C ARG A 269 -13.80 -1.24 25.05
N LYS A 270 -14.79 -0.35 24.95
CA LYS A 270 -16.07 -0.64 24.29
C LYS A 270 -16.06 -0.19 22.87
N LYS A 271 -16.64 -1.02 21.99
CA LYS A 271 -16.89 -0.66 20.60
C LYS A 271 -17.70 0.63 20.53
N PRO A 272 -17.32 1.61 19.72
CA PRO A 272 -18.07 2.84 19.54
C PRO A 272 -19.52 2.56 19.13
N ALA A 273 -20.48 3.17 19.83
CA ALA A 273 -21.92 2.98 19.55
C ALA A 273 -22.37 3.61 18.21
N ARG A 274 -21.60 4.56 17.68
CA ARG A 274 -21.87 5.23 16.40
C ARG A 274 -20.66 5.14 15.50
N LYS A 275 -20.87 4.89 14.18
CA LYS A 275 -19.81 5.02 13.18
C LYS A 275 -19.25 6.45 13.24
N ALA A 276 -17.93 6.57 13.21
CA ALA A 276 -17.28 7.87 13.15
C ALA A 276 -17.70 8.59 11.87
N LYS A 277 -18.34 9.75 11.99
CA LYS A 277 -18.85 10.51 10.84
C LYS A 277 -17.76 11.12 9.95
N GLU A 278 -16.54 11.24 10.46
CA GLU A 278 -15.46 11.98 9.80
C GLU A 278 -14.38 11.09 9.17
N ILE A 279 -14.42 9.77 9.39
CA ILE A 279 -13.38 8.86 8.92
C ILE A 279 -14.06 7.61 8.40
N ASP A 280 -14.10 7.44 7.08
CA ASP A 280 -14.50 6.18 6.47
C ASP A 280 -13.29 5.23 6.46
N LEU A 281 -13.44 4.10 7.14
CA LEU A 281 -12.50 3.01 7.05
C LEU A 281 -12.72 2.28 5.72
N ILE A 282 -11.69 2.21 4.90
CA ILE A 282 -11.78 1.49 3.63
C ILE A 282 -11.78 -0.01 3.93
N GLN A 283 -12.80 -0.70 3.46
CA GLN A 283 -13.00 -2.12 3.77
C GLN A 283 -11.95 -3.03 3.13
N ARG A 284 -11.36 -2.63 2.00
CA ARG A 284 -10.36 -3.40 1.25
C ARG A 284 -9.22 -2.49 0.79
N PRO A 285 -8.33 -2.08 1.69
CA PRO A 285 -7.10 -1.42 1.28
C PRO A 285 -6.18 -2.43 0.58
N LEU A 286 -5.23 -1.91 -0.21
CA LEU A 286 -4.22 -2.72 -0.88
C LEU A 286 -3.44 -3.58 0.12
N PRO A 287 -3.07 -4.83 -0.23
CA PRO A 287 -2.13 -5.61 0.54
C PRO A 287 -0.80 -4.86 0.73
N PHE A 288 -0.14 -5.06 1.86
CA PHE A 288 1.16 -4.44 2.09
C PHE A 288 2.26 -4.99 1.19
N SER A 289 2.14 -6.22 0.72
CA SER A 289 3.00 -6.79 -0.34
C SER A 289 2.93 -5.96 -1.63
N VAL A 290 1.74 -5.52 -2.04
CA VAL A 290 1.54 -4.63 -3.19
C VAL A 290 2.12 -3.24 -2.93
N ILE A 291 1.83 -2.67 -1.75
CA ILE A 291 2.36 -1.37 -1.32
C ILE A 291 3.89 -1.38 -1.30
N HIS A 292 4.51 -2.49 -0.85
CA HIS A 292 5.96 -2.66 -0.85
C HIS A 292 6.56 -2.61 -2.26
N ILE A 293 5.93 -3.28 -3.23
CA ILE A 293 6.35 -3.25 -4.64
C ILE A 293 6.26 -1.83 -5.20
N LEU A 294 5.15 -1.12 -4.94
CA LEU A 294 4.96 0.26 -5.37
C LEU A 294 5.98 1.21 -4.73
N ALA A 295 6.24 1.06 -3.44
CA ALA A 295 7.23 1.87 -2.71
C ALA A 295 8.68 1.62 -3.18
N ALA A 296 8.96 0.46 -3.76
CA ALA A 296 10.26 0.08 -4.29
C ALA A 296 10.46 0.48 -5.77
N THR A 297 9.49 1.16 -6.39
CA THR A 297 9.65 1.67 -7.76
C THR A 297 10.80 2.67 -7.86
N LYS A 298 11.46 2.67 -9.01
CA LYS A 298 12.59 3.55 -9.30
C LYS A 298 12.40 4.21 -10.66
N PRO A 299 12.98 5.40 -10.88
CA PRO A 299 13.04 5.98 -12.21
C PRO A 299 13.62 4.97 -13.20
N ALA A 300 12.96 4.83 -14.34
CA ALA A 300 13.47 3.98 -15.41
C ALA A 300 14.70 4.65 -16.05
N CYS A 301 15.69 3.86 -16.39
CA CYS A 301 16.90 4.35 -17.02
C CYS A 301 17.31 3.47 -18.21
N ARG A 302 17.88 4.08 -19.21
CA ARG A 302 18.52 3.42 -20.35
C ARG A 302 20.02 3.61 -20.32
N LEU A 303 20.75 2.68 -20.90
CA LEU A 303 22.19 2.78 -21.11
C LEU A 303 22.45 3.48 -22.43
N VAL A 304 23.07 4.64 -22.39
CA VAL A 304 23.48 5.40 -23.59
C VAL A 304 24.99 5.31 -23.74
N LYS A 305 25.44 4.93 -24.96
CA LYS A 305 26.86 4.84 -25.26
C LYS A 305 27.49 6.24 -25.27
N GLN A 306 28.58 6.39 -24.52
CA GLN A 306 29.38 7.62 -24.50
C GLN A 306 30.52 7.55 -25.52
N GLU A 307 30.63 8.55 -26.37
CA GLU A 307 31.80 8.69 -27.25
C GLU A 307 33.01 9.18 -26.44
N GLY A 308 34.14 8.49 -26.62
CA GLY A 308 35.42 8.91 -26.05
C GLY A 308 35.78 8.33 -24.67
N ASN A 309 34.91 7.61 -23.99
CA ASN A 309 35.23 6.97 -22.74
C ASN A 309 35.29 5.44 -22.89
N TRP A 310 36.51 4.92 -23.15
CA TRP A 310 36.70 3.47 -23.35
C TRP A 310 36.67 2.62 -22.06
N ARG A 311 36.83 3.26 -20.86
CA ARG A 311 36.79 2.56 -19.55
C ARG A 311 35.37 2.36 -19.06
N ASP A 312 34.47 3.30 -19.36
CA ASP A 312 33.04 3.22 -19.03
C ASP A 312 32.22 3.70 -20.23
N PRO A 313 32.02 2.82 -21.22
CA PRO A 313 31.39 3.21 -22.48
C PRO A 313 29.89 3.48 -22.41
N TYR A 314 29.26 3.24 -21.25
CA TYR A 314 27.83 3.42 -21.08
C TYR A 314 27.50 4.31 -19.89
N ARG A 315 26.62 5.30 -20.12
CA ARG A 315 26.03 6.14 -19.07
C ARG A 315 24.58 5.76 -18.86
N ARG A 316 24.14 5.74 -17.61
CA ARG A 316 22.71 5.64 -17.28
C ARG A 316 22.06 7.01 -17.45
N GLU A 317 21.00 7.07 -18.27
CA GLU A 317 20.17 8.23 -18.47
C GLU A 317 18.74 7.91 -18.01
N ASN A 318 18.19 8.75 -17.13
CA ASN A 318 16.83 8.61 -16.66
C ASN A 318 15.84 8.92 -17.80
N ILE A 319 14.82 8.10 -17.93
CA ILE A 319 13.73 8.32 -18.87
C ILE A 319 12.68 9.18 -18.18
N ARG A 320 12.31 10.29 -18.82
CA ARG A 320 11.33 11.22 -18.26
C ARG A 320 9.99 10.54 -18.02
N ASN A 321 9.38 10.75 -16.84
CA ASN A 321 8.06 10.23 -16.48
C ASN A 321 7.94 8.71 -16.62
N ALA A 322 9.02 7.97 -16.44
CA ALA A 322 9.05 6.53 -16.55
C ALA A 322 9.60 5.90 -15.27
N ILE A 323 8.98 4.81 -14.87
CA ILE A 323 9.37 4.03 -13.70
C ILE A 323 9.53 2.56 -14.03
N GLN A 324 10.36 1.89 -13.26
CA GLN A 324 10.49 0.45 -13.26
C GLN A 324 10.33 -0.11 -11.86
N PHE A 325 9.84 -1.32 -11.73
CA PHE A 325 9.84 -2.02 -10.45
C PHE A 325 11.28 -2.30 -10.01
N GLY A 326 11.51 -2.18 -8.71
CA GLY A 326 12.74 -2.70 -8.11
C GLY A 326 12.78 -4.23 -8.16
N HIS A 327 13.88 -4.82 -7.67
CA HIS A 327 13.90 -6.26 -7.41
C HIS A 327 12.96 -6.54 -6.23
N TYR A 328 11.90 -7.29 -6.47
CA TYR A 328 10.96 -7.77 -5.46
C TYR A 328 10.91 -9.30 -5.55
N GLY A 329 10.67 -9.92 -4.40
CA GLY A 329 10.58 -11.38 -4.29
C GLY A 329 9.47 -11.99 -5.16
N GLU A 330 9.35 -13.30 -5.13
CA GLU A 330 8.57 -14.13 -6.07
C GLU A 330 7.04 -14.01 -5.96
N ASP A 331 6.46 -13.04 -5.22
CA ASP A 331 5.00 -12.88 -5.11
C ASP A 331 4.41 -12.34 -6.42
N LYS A 332 4.04 -13.28 -7.28
CA LYS A 332 3.45 -12.99 -8.61
C LYS A 332 2.08 -12.32 -8.52
N TYR A 333 1.31 -12.57 -7.45
CA TYR A 333 -0.02 -11.98 -7.26
C TYR A 333 0.10 -10.51 -6.89
N ALA A 334 0.95 -10.20 -5.91
CA ALA A 334 1.23 -8.81 -5.54
C ALA A 334 1.83 -8.02 -6.71
N ALA A 335 2.71 -8.64 -7.52
CA ALA A 335 3.27 -8.00 -8.71
C ALA A 335 2.20 -7.74 -9.78
N SER A 336 1.24 -8.65 -9.98
CA SER A 336 0.14 -8.43 -10.92
C SER A 336 -0.76 -7.30 -10.46
N GLU A 337 -1.15 -7.27 -9.19
CA GLU A 337 -1.99 -6.22 -8.63
C GLU A 337 -1.28 -4.86 -8.65
N ALA A 338 0.03 -4.81 -8.39
CA ALA A 338 0.82 -3.58 -8.53
C ALA A 338 0.80 -3.02 -9.97
N LYS A 339 0.83 -3.89 -10.99
CA LYS A 339 0.67 -3.47 -12.40
C LYS A 339 -0.70 -2.88 -12.65
N ASP A 340 -1.77 -3.50 -12.14
CA ASP A 340 -3.14 -3.00 -12.29
C ASP A 340 -3.29 -1.63 -11.63
N VAL A 341 -2.63 -1.41 -10.48
CA VAL A 341 -2.57 -0.09 -9.84
C VAL A 341 -1.92 0.94 -10.77
N LEU A 342 -0.77 0.63 -11.38
CA LEU A 342 -0.09 1.57 -12.30
C LEU A 342 -0.96 1.89 -13.52
N VAL A 343 -1.66 0.90 -14.08
CA VAL A 343 -2.62 1.13 -15.17
C VAL A 343 -3.75 2.06 -14.73
N SER A 344 -4.27 1.89 -13.52
CA SER A 344 -5.39 2.69 -13.00
C SER A 344 -5.08 4.18 -12.85
N ILE A 345 -3.80 4.54 -12.77
CA ILE A 345 -3.30 5.92 -12.70
C ILE A 345 -2.70 6.41 -14.03
N GLY A 346 -2.95 5.71 -15.13
CA GLY A 346 -2.54 6.12 -16.48
C GLY A 346 -1.18 5.60 -16.94
N GLY A 347 -0.59 4.63 -16.24
CA GLY A 347 0.66 3.99 -16.64
C GLY A 347 0.47 3.06 -17.85
N VAL A 348 1.34 3.19 -18.83
CA VAL A 348 1.38 2.33 -20.03
C VAL A 348 2.68 1.53 -20.02
N TRP A 349 2.57 0.20 -20.12
CA TRP A 349 3.74 -0.66 -20.18
C TRP A 349 4.47 -0.52 -21.50
N ASN A 350 5.76 -0.19 -21.45
CA ASN A 350 6.64 -0.17 -22.61
C ASN A 350 7.32 -1.53 -22.81
N LYS A 351 7.39 -1.99 -24.07
CA LYS A 351 8.06 -3.26 -24.43
C LYS A 351 9.56 -3.31 -24.04
N GLU A 352 10.18 -2.17 -23.82
CA GLU A 352 11.57 -2.06 -23.36
C GLU A 352 11.75 -2.28 -21.85
N GLY A 353 10.64 -2.46 -21.08
CA GLY A 353 10.70 -2.92 -19.68
C GLY A 353 10.42 -1.88 -18.62
N TRP A 354 9.69 -0.82 -18.91
CA TRP A 354 9.25 0.18 -17.94
C TRP A 354 7.80 0.61 -18.13
N TRP A 355 7.28 1.33 -17.12
CA TRP A 355 5.99 1.98 -17.14
C TRP A 355 6.16 3.44 -17.53
N GLN A 356 5.51 3.86 -18.60
CA GLN A 356 5.53 5.22 -19.12
C GLN A 356 4.28 5.98 -18.69
N PHE A 357 4.45 7.23 -18.28
CA PHE A 357 3.37 8.15 -17.94
C PHE A 357 3.51 9.44 -18.74
N ASP A 358 2.42 10.18 -18.89
CA ASP A 358 2.38 11.53 -19.46
C ASP A 358 2.71 12.64 -18.43
N TYR A 359 2.81 12.25 -17.14
CA TYR A 359 3.20 13.11 -16.01
C TYR A 359 4.24 12.41 -15.13
N ASN A 360 4.82 13.13 -14.13
CA ASN A 360 5.68 12.48 -13.14
C ASN A 360 4.84 11.70 -12.12
N PRO A 361 4.90 10.35 -12.08
CA PRO A 361 4.04 9.54 -11.23
C PRO A 361 4.49 9.45 -9.75
N GLU A 362 5.63 10.00 -9.38
CA GLU A 362 6.26 9.80 -8.07
C GLU A 362 5.35 10.22 -6.90
N ASP A 363 4.78 11.43 -6.98
CA ASP A 363 3.90 11.94 -5.92
C ASP A 363 2.58 11.17 -5.83
N VAL A 364 2.04 10.75 -6.97
CA VAL A 364 0.80 9.94 -7.03
C VAL A 364 1.02 8.56 -6.44
N ILE A 365 2.13 7.89 -6.80
CA ILE A 365 2.51 6.60 -6.19
C ILE A 365 2.76 6.78 -4.70
N GLY A 366 3.41 7.86 -4.29
CA GLY A 366 3.60 8.22 -2.88
C GLY A 366 2.28 8.34 -2.12
N SER A 367 1.27 8.97 -2.72
CA SER A 367 -0.08 9.07 -2.14
C SER A 367 -0.76 7.70 -2.01
N ILE A 368 -0.60 6.79 -2.98
CA ILE A 368 -1.11 5.41 -2.90
C ILE A 368 -0.39 4.62 -1.80
N VAL A 369 0.93 4.71 -1.75
CA VAL A 369 1.76 4.04 -0.73
C VAL A 369 1.39 4.51 0.67
N ALA A 370 1.14 5.81 0.84
CA ALA A 370 0.74 6.38 2.12
C ALA A 370 -0.68 5.98 2.51
N SER A 371 -1.66 6.17 1.63
CA SER A 371 -3.07 5.87 1.92
C SER A 371 -3.35 4.36 2.01
N GLY A 372 -2.58 3.55 1.28
CA GLY A 372 -2.85 2.12 1.10
C GLY A 372 -4.06 1.84 0.22
N CYS A 373 -4.48 2.79 -0.61
CA CYS A 373 -5.72 2.67 -1.36
C CYS A 373 -5.59 3.21 -2.78
N VAL A 374 -6.27 2.52 -3.67
CA VAL A 374 -6.63 3.04 -5.00
C VAL A 374 -8.15 3.19 -5.01
N PRO A 375 -8.71 4.29 -5.52
CA PRO A 375 -10.15 4.42 -5.66
C PRO A 375 -10.68 3.26 -6.53
N ASP A 376 -11.55 2.44 -5.97
CA ASP A 376 -12.22 1.38 -6.73
C ASP A 376 -13.04 2.04 -7.85
N GLN A 377 -12.97 1.47 -9.05
CA GLN A 377 -13.82 1.88 -10.18
C GLN A 377 -15.30 1.90 -9.79
N LYS A 378 -15.73 0.92 -8.98
CA LYS A 378 -17.11 0.81 -8.52
C LYS A 378 -17.48 1.85 -7.48
N ALA A 379 -16.56 2.26 -6.60
CA ALA A 379 -16.86 3.21 -5.53
C ALA A 379 -17.20 4.61 -6.05
N HIS A 380 -16.58 5.03 -7.17
CA HIS A 380 -16.78 6.33 -7.80
C HIS A 380 -17.23 6.22 -9.26
N GLN A 381 -17.62 5.01 -9.73
CA GLN A 381 -18.11 4.73 -11.08
C GLN A 381 -17.24 5.34 -12.17
N PHE A 382 -15.95 5.21 -12.00
CA PHE A 382 -14.97 5.77 -12.90
C PHE A 382 -14.77 4.86 -14.10
N TYR A 383 -15.10 5.39 -15.28
CA TYR A 383 -14.80 4.80 -16.58
C TYR A 383 -14.05 5.85 -17.40
N PRO A 384 -12.75 5.65 -17.69
CA PRO A 384 -11.99 6.57 -18.52
C PRO A 384 -12.71 6.79 -19.86
N THR A 385 -12.84 8.04 -20.25
CA THR A 385 -13.47 8.37 -21.52
C THR A 385 -12.56 7.92 -22.67
N PRO A 386 -13.04 7.09 -23.61
CA PRO A 386 -12.25 6.72 -24.79
C PRO A 386 -11.83 7.95 -25.58
N GLU A 387 -10.59 7.95 -26.07
CA GLU A 387 -9.96 9.09 -26.76
C GLU A 387 -10.84 9.65 -27.88
N LYS A 388 -11.39 8.79 -28.73
CA LYS A 388 -12.28 9.14 -29.83
C LYS A 388 -13.51 9.94 -29.36
N ILE A 389 -14.13 9.53 -28.24
CA ILE A 389 -15.32 10.20 -27.68
C ILE A 389 -14.92 11.51 -27.04
N ALA A 390 -13.80 11.55 -26.33
CA ALA A 390 -13.27 12.76 -25.72
C ALA A 390 -12.96 13.83 -26.78
N GLN A 391 -12.26 13.48 -27.84
CA GLN A 391 -11.95 14.37 -28.97
C GLN A 391 -13.23 14.91 -29.60
N MET A 392 -14.20 14.07 -29.92
CA MET A 392 -15.48 14.48 -30.50
C MET A 392 -16.27 15.43 -29.57
N ALA A 393 -16.29 15.16 -28.25
CA ALA A 393 -16.97 16.02 -27.29
C ALA A 393 -16.33 17.42 -27.22
N VAL A 394 -14.99 17.47 -27.25
CA VAL A 394 -14.24 18.74 -27.24
C VAL A 394 -14.41 19.51 -28.55
N GLU A 395 -14.41 18.84 -29.70
CA GLU A 395 -14.71 19.46 -31.00
C GLU A 395 -16.11 20.08 -31.03
N ILE A 396 -17.13 19.36 -30.57
CA ILE A 396 -18.51 19.85 -30.49
C ILE A 396 -18.62 21.02 -29.52
N ALA A 397 -17.84 21.03 -28.44
CA ALA A 397 -17.82 22.13 -27.49
C ALA A 397 -17.25 23.44 -28.09
N ALA A 398 -16.50 23.36 -29.19
CA ALA A 398 -15.90 24.50 -29.89
C ALA A 398 -15.17 25.45 -28.92
N ILE A 399 -14.16 24.90 -28.23
CA ILE A 399 -13.40 25.61 -27.21
C ILE A 399 -12.36 26.50 -27.86
N GLU A 400 -12.27 27.75 -27.42
CA GLU A 400 -11.26 28.71 -27.82
C GLU A 400 -10.37 29.11 -26.64
N LEU A 401 -9.19 29.63 -26.89
CA LEU A 401 -8.18 29.95 -25.86
C LEU A 401 -8.67 30.96 -24.80
N HIS A 402 -9.61 31.82 -25.15
CA HIS A 402 -10.17 32.82 -24.23
C HIS A 402 -11.35 32.30 -23.39
N HIS A 403 -11.86 31.11 -23.68
CA HIS A 403 -12.97 30.53 -22.96
C HIS A 403 -12.55 30.05 -21.56
N GLN A 404 -13.36 30.37 -20.57
CA GLN A 404 -13.30 29.75 -19.26
C GLN A 404 -14.01 28.39 -19.33
N SER A 405 -13.25 27.32 -19.19
CA SER A 405 -13.75 25.96 -19.36
C SER A 405 -13.76 25.20 -18.04
N LEU A 406 -14.74 24.30 -17.89
CA LEU A 406 -14.92 23.43 -16.72
C LEU A 406 -15.07 21.98 -17.18
N GLU A 407 -14.39 21.06 -16.48
CA GLU A 407 -14.67 19.62 -16.53
C GLU A 407 -15.08 19.14 -15.14
N PRO A 408 -16.38 18.89 -14.90
CA PRO A 408 -16.87 18.25 -13.69
C PRO A 408 -16.65 16.73 -13.76
N SER A 409 -16.25 16.13 -12.63
CA SER A 409 -15.92 14.70 -12.53
C SER A 409 -14.78 14.28 -13.48
N ALA A 410 -13.65 15.03 -13.43
CA ALA A 410 -12.59 14.99 -14.43
C ALA A 410 -11.78 13.68 -14.48
N GLY A 411 -11.89 12.82 -13.47
CA GLY A 411 -11.19 11.53 -13.44
C GLY A 411 -9.66 11.70 -13.49
N ILE A 412 -9.02 11.07 -14.49
CA ILE A 412 -7.57 11.15 -14.74
C ILE A 412 -7.22 12.04 -15.94
N ALA A 413 -8.09 13.00 -16.28
CA ALA A 413 -7.93 13.99 -17.34
C ALA A 413 -8.16 13.50 -18.78
N SER A 414 -8.93 12.44 -19.02
CA SER A 414 -9.16 11.95 -20.40
C SER A 414 -9.78 13.03 -21.32
N ILE A 415 -10.53 13.99 -20.78
CA ILE A 415 -11.07 15.12 -21.50
C ILE A 415 -10.24 16.37 -21.25
N ALA A 416 -9.84 16.63 -19.99
CA ALA A 416 -9.09 17.82 -19.59
C ALA A 416 -7.79 17.99 -20.38
N ASP A 417 -7.08 16.90 -20.70
CA ASP A 417 -5.83 16.94 -21.48
C ASP A 417 -6.02 17.54 -22.90
N LEU A 418 -7.26 17.57 -23.40
CA LEU A 418 -7.62 18.17 -24.68
C LEU A 418 -8.07 19.64 -24.57
N ILE A 419 -8.20 20.19 -23.35
CA ILE A 419 -8.77 21.52 -23.10
C ILE A 419 -7.75 22.43 -22.40
N PRO A 420 -7.19 23.43 -23.07
CA PRO A 420 -6.26 24.35 -22.45
C PRO A 420 -6.85 25.12 -21.27
N GLY A 421 -6.17 25.14 -20.12
CA GLY A 421 -6.54 25.94 -18.96
C GLY A 421 -7.87 25.57 -18.30
N VAL A 422 -8.38 24.37 -18.51
CA VAL A 422 -9.63 23.89 -17.92
C VAL A 422 -9.54 23.80 -16.39
N LEU A 423 -10.63 24.18 -15.71
CA LEU A 423 -10.82 23.90 -14.30
C LEU A 423 -11.41 22.49 -14.14
N CYS A 424 -10.75 21.63 -13.39
CA CYS A 424 -11.21 20.29 -13.08
C CYS A 424 -11.82 20.23 -11.68
N VAL A 425 -12.97 19.58 -11.54
CA VAL A 425 -13.55 19.24 -10.24
C VAL A 425 -13.63 17.72 -10.14
N GLU A 426 -13.02 17.15 -9.11
CA GLU A 426 -12.96 15.70 -8.90
C GLU A 426 -13.11 15.37 -7.42
N VAL A 427 -13.86 14.32 -7.09
CA VAL A 427 -14.14 13.92 -5.70
C VAL A 427 -13.04 13.08 -5.09
N SER A 428 -12.33 12.31 -5.90
CA SER A 428 -11.27 11.41 -5.45
C SER A 428 -9.96 12.15 -5.21
N GLU A 429 -9.45 12.12 -3.96
CA GLU A 429 -8.16 12.74 -3.60
C GLU A 429 -7.02 12.26 -4.51
N LEU A 430 -6.94 10.94 -4.79
CA LEU A 430 -5.90 10.37 -5.65
C LEU A 430 -6.00 10.88 -7.10
N ARG A 431 -7.21 10.96 -7.66
CA ARG A 431 -7.40 11.49 -9.02
C ARG A 431 -7.10 12.98 -9.08
N CYS A 432 -7.42 13.72 -8.01
CA CYS A 432 -6.97 15.12 -7.89
C CYS A 432 -5.44 15.24 -7.91
N ASP A 433 -4.72 14.29 -7.28
CA ASP A 433 -3.25 14.28 -7.34
C ASP A 433 -2.74 13.99 -8.76
N VAL A 434 -3.40 13.08 -9.51
CA VAL A 434 -3.09 12.85 -10.95
C VAL A 434 -3.32 14.11 -11.77
N LEU A 435 -4.48 14.77 -11.63
CA LEU A 435 -4.81 16.00 -12.34
C LEU A 435 -3.79 17.12 -12.06
N ARG A 436 -3.40 17.30 -10.80
CA ARG A 436 -2.37 18.27 -10.39
C ARG A 436 -1.00 17.93 -10.96
N ALA A 437 -0.62 16.63 -10.95
CA ALA A 437 0.65 16.15 -11.51
C ALA A 437 0.73 16.37 -13.03
N LYS A 438 -0.41 16.34 -13.73
CA LYS A 438 -0.54 16.72 -15.13
C LYS A 438 -0.54 18.25 -15.37
N GLY A 439 -0.67 19.05 -14.31
CA GLY A 439 -0.65 20.52 -14.38
C GLY A 439 -2.02 21.19 -14.51
N HIS A 440 -3.11 20.43 -14.30
CA HIS A 440 -4.46 20.99 -14.37
C HIS A 440 -4.83 21.75 -13.09
N GLN A 441 -5.59 22.84 -13.23
CA GLN A 441 -6.24 23.50 -12.11
C GLN A 441 -7.31 22.58 -11.53
N THR A 442 -7.17 22.16 -10.27
CA THR A 442 -7.97 21.08 -9.69
C THR A 442 -8.59 21.47 -8.36
N VAL A 443 -9.90 21.33 -8.25
CA VAL A 443 -10.67 21.39 -7.02
C VAL A 443 -11.06 19.99 -6.58
N CYS A 444 -10.62 19.58 -5.39
CA CYS A 444 -10.97 18.28 -4.82
C CYS A 444 -12.26 18.43 -4.00
N ALA A 445 -13.39 18.11 -4.62
CA ALA A 445 -14.72 18.25 -4.02
C ALA A 445 -15.77 17.40 -4.74
N ASP A 446 -16.88 17.11 -4.05
CA ASP A 446 -18.09 16.66 -4.69
C ASP A 446 -18.62 17.77 -5.61
N PHE A 447 -18.81 17.45 -6.89
CA PHE A 447 -19.17 18.47 -7.89
C PHE A 447 -20.51 19.15 -7.60
N ILE A 448 -21.51 18.42 -7.17
CA ILE A 448 -22.86 19.00 -6.92
C ILE A 448 -22.77 20.00 -5.76
N GLN A 449 -22.11 19.62 -4.66
CA GLN A 449 -21.93 20.51 -3.51
C GLN A 449 -21.05 21.72 -3.82
N TRP A 450 -20.05 21.54 -4.69
CA TRP A 450 -19.23 22.64 -5.15
C TRP A 450 -20.01 23.60 -6.05
N ALA A 451 -20.77 23.07 -6.99
CA ALA A 451 -21.61 23.86 -7.90
C ALA A 451 -22.66 24.71 -7.16
N GLU A 452 -23.27 24.18 -6.10
CA GLU A 452 -24.23 24.94 -5.26
C GLU A 452 -23.61 26.17 -4.57
N LYS A 453 -22.30 26.10 -4.27
CA LYS A 453 -21.58 27.17 -3.57
C LYS A 453 -20.78 28.08 -4.51
N SER A 454 -20.62 27.67 -5.76
CA SER A 454 -19.85 28.41 -6.75
C SER A 454 -20.68 29.53 -7.40
N ASN A 455 -20.10 30.72 -7.47
CA ASN A 455 -20.65 31.85 -8.25
C ASN A 455 -19.95 31.99 -9.62
N GLN A 456 -19.02 31.06 -9.95
CA GLN A 456 -18.26 31.10 -11.19
C GLN A 456 -19.09 30.54 -12.34
N LEU A 457 -19.12 31.28 -13.46
CA LEU A 457 -19.78 30.86 -14.69
C LEU A 457 -18.76 30.56 -15.77
N PHE A 458 -19.08 29.62 -16.67
CA PHE A 458 -18.19 29.09 -17.69
C PHE A 458 -18.73 29.29 -19.09
N ASP A 459 -17.81 29.53 -20.03
CA ASP A 459 -18.12 29.59 -21.46
C ASP A 459 -18.36 28.21 -22.05
N ARG A 460 -17.58 27.24 -21.55
CA ARG A 460 -17.61 25.85 -22.02
C ARG A 460 -17.55 24.87 -20.85
N ILE A 461 -18.41 23.87 -20.89
CA ILE A 461 -18.40 22.76 -19.93
C ILE A 461 -18.39 21.47 -20.74
N VAL A 462 -17.42 20.58 -20.48
CA VAL A 462 -17.39 19.24 -21.07
C VAL A 462 -17.34 18.22 -19.94
N MET A 463 -18.22 17.20 -19.98
CA MET A 463 -18.33 16.28 -18.86
C MET A 463 -18.68 14.85 -19.26
N ASN A 464 -18.14 13.89 -18.48
CA ASN A 464 -18.57 12.50 -18.44
C ASN A 464 -18.92 12.14 -16.99
N PRO A 465 -20.14 12.41 -16.52
CA PRO A 465 -20.54 12.24 -15.12
C PRO A 465 -20.80 10.78 -14.77
N PRO A 466 -20.90 10.41 -13.48
CA PRO A 466 -21.29 9.07 -13.05
C PRO A 466 -22.73 8.74 -13.45
N PHE A 467 -22.97 7.50 -13.99
CA PHE A 467 -24.27 7.10 -14.53
C PHE A 467 -25.19 6.42 -13.53
N ASP A 468 -24.66 5.85 -12.45
CA ASP A 468 -25.42 5.03 -11.50
C ASP A 468 -26.56 5.82 -10.84
N ARG A 469 -27.68 5.14 -10.63
CA ARG A 469 -28.88 5.69 -9.97
C ARG A 469 -29.36 7.03 -10.51
N GLY A 470 -29.01 7.34 -11.78
CA GLY A 470 -29.42 8.61 -12.42
C GLY A 470 -28.64 9.83 -11.94
N GLN A 471 -27.49 9.67 -11.30
CA GLN A 471 -26.64 10.79 -10.83
C GLN A 471 -26.23 11.73 -11.96
N TRP A 472 -26.05 11.20 -13.19
CA TRP A 472 -25.74 12.02 -14.36
C TRP A 472 -26.71 13.18 -14.55
N ARG A 473 -28.02 13.01 -14.20
CA ARG A 473 -29.03 14.05 -14.33
C ARG A 473 -28.78 15.22 -13.37
N ALA A 474 -28.52 14.92 -12.10
CA ALA A 474 -28.19 15.93 -11.11
C ALA A 474 -26.90 16.69 -11.47
N HIS A 475 -25.89 15.97 -11.97
CA HIS A 475 -24.67 16.60 -12.48
C HIS A 475 -24.94 17.51 -13.69
N LEU A 476 -25.75 17.06 -14.63
CA LEU A 476 -26.13 17.83 -15.82
C LEU A 476 -26.87 19.11 -15.44
N GLU A 477 -27.86 19.01 -14.56
CA GLU A 477 -28.66 20.16 -14.07
C GLU A 477 -27.80 21.17 -13.30
N ALA A 478 -26.86 20.68 -12.47
CA ALA A 478 -25.89 21.51 -11.75
C ALA A 478 -24.93 22.23 -12.72
N ALA A 479 -24.41 21.52 -13.71
CA ALA A 479 -23.50 22.07 -14.72
C ALA A 479 -24.19 23.11 -15.61
N ALA A 480 -25.43 22.85 -16.02
CA ALA A 480 -26.21 23.81 -16.85
C ALA A 480 -26.42 25.16 -16.15
N LYS A 481 -26.59 25.18 -14.82
CA LYS A 481 -26.71 26.44 -14.05
C LYS A 481 -25.43 27.28 -14.09
N LEU A 482 -24.27 26.66 -14.26
CA LEU A 482 -22.97 27.32 -14.31
C LEU A 482 -22.60 27.84 -15.71
N LEU A 483 -23.47 27.69 -16.72
CA LEU A 483 -23.24 28.26 -18.05
C LEU A 483 -23.44 29.76 -18.08
N LYS A 484 -22.53 30.48 -18.72
CA LYS A 484 -22.71 31.88 -19.11
C LYS A 484 -23.83 32.01 -20.17
N PRO A 485 -24.42 33.21 -20.37
CA PRO A 485 -25.15 33.50 -21.59
C PRO A 485 -24.27 33.17 -22.81
N HIS A 486 -24.78 32.47 -23.81
CA HIS A 486 -24.04 31.93 -24.97
C HIS A 486 -23.02 30.83 -24.66
N GLY A 487 -23.00 30.33 -23.42
CA GLY A 487 -22.17 29.19 -23.04
C GLY A 487 -22.71 27.88 -23.63
N ARG A 488 -21.80 26.90 -23.84
CA ARG A 488 -22.14 25.55 -24.33
C ARG A 488 -21.65 24.50 -23.36
N LEU A 489 -22.57 23.56 -23.03
CA LEU A 489 -22.24 22.36 -22.27
C LEU A 489 -22.37 21.16 -23.21
N VAL A 490 -21.35 20.29 -23.18
CA VAL A 490 -21.30 19.02 -23.89
C VAL A 490 -21.13 17.89 -22.88
N ALA A 491 -22.08 16.97 -22.84
CA ALA A 491 -22.11 15.90 -21.86
C ALA A 491 -22.15 14.54 -22.56
N ILE A 492 -21.30 13.64 -22.14
CA ILE A 492 -21.32 12.21 -22.53
C ILE A 492 -22.25 11.51 -21.53
N LEU A 493 -23.37 11.01 -22.00
CA LEU A 493 -24.47 10.50 -21.17
C LEU A 493 -24.99 9.16 -21.67
N PRO A 494 -25.66 8.35 -20.82
CA PRO A 494 -26.32 7.13 -21.30
C PRO A 494 -27.44 7.47 -22.29
N THR A 495 -27.76 6.53 -23.19
CA THR A 495 -28.80 6.71 -24.22
C THR A 495 -30.17 7.12 -23.67
N SER A 496 -30.45 6.85 -22.39
CA SER A 496 -31.67 7.33 -21.73
C SER A 496 -31.77 8.87 -21.64
N ALA A 497 -30.66 9.58 -21.83
CA ALA A 497 -30.62 11.05 -21.84
C ALA A 497 -30.97 11.67 -23.19
N GLU A 498 -31.14 10.88 -24.28
CA GLU A 498 -31.35 11.37 -25.64
C GLU A 498 -32.55 12.31 -25.79
N LYS A 499 -33.57 12.12 -24.99
CA LYS A 499 -34.82 12.93 -25.01
C LYS A 499 -34.98 13.86 -23.81
N ILE A 500 -33.87 14.21 -23.16
CA ILE A 500 -33.95 15.08 -21.96
C ILE A 500 -34.31 16.50 -22.37
N GLU A 501 -35.18 17.11 -21.58
CA GLU A 501 -35.50 18.54 -21.66
C GLU A 501 -35.05 19.23 -20.38
N LEU A 502 -34.40 20.38 -20.52
CA LEU A 502 -34.00 21.25 -19.42
C LEU A 502 -34.70 22.63 -19.60
N ASP A 503 -35.35 23.09 -18.55
CA ASP A 503 -36.03 24.38 -18.58
C ASP A 503 -35.04 25.52 -18.81
N GLY A 504 -35.33 26.36 -19.82
CA GLY A 504 -34.46 27.48 -20.20
C GLY A 504 -33.28 27.11 -21.10
N PHE A 505 -33.18 25.83 -21.54
CA PHE A 505 -32.09 25.37 -22.41
C PHE A 505 -32.63 24.70 -23.68
N ASN A 506 -31.83 24.77 -24.75
CA ASN A 506 -31.96 23.94 -25.94
C ASN A 506 -31.05 22.71 -25.77
N CYS A 507 -31.63 21.53 -25.99
CA CYS A 507 -30.92 20.27 -25.85
C CYS A 507 -31.01 19.46 -27.15
N TRP A 508 -29.89 18.92 -27.64
CA TRP A 508 -29.89 18.01 -28.79
C TRP A 508 -28.71 17.03 -28.73
N CYS A 509 -28.84 15.89 -29.38
CA CYS A 509 -27.83 14.82 -29.41
C CYS A 509 -27.30 14.67 -30.85
N PRO A 510 -26.12 15.23 -31.17
CA PRO A 510 -25.53 15.11 -32.51
C PRO A 510 -24.92 13.73 -32.79
N GLN A 511 -24.53 12.98 -31.76
CA GLN A 511 -23.78 11.75 -31.95
C GLN A 511 -24.15 10.69 -30.89
N ARG A 512 -24.11 9.41 -31.32
CA ARG A 512 -24.29 8.22 -30.49
C ARG A 512 -23.11 7.27 -30.70
N PHE A 513 -22.72 6.57 -29.63
CA PHE A 513 -21.68 5.56 -29.60
C PHE A 513 -22.19 4.30 -28.90
N ASP A 514 -21.91 3.14 -29.48
CA ASP A 514 -22.30 1.86 -28.92
C ASP A 514 -21.05 1.04 -28.57
N ASN A 515 -20.96 0.53 -27.32
CA ASN A 515 -19.91 -0.38 -26.85
C ASN A 515 -18.45 0.12 -26.95
N GLU A 516 -18.23 1.44 -26.86
CA GLU A 516 -16.87 2.01 -26.98
C GLU A 516 -16.11 2.07 -25.64
N PHE A 517 -16.79 1.91 -24.50
CA PHE A 517 -16.15 1.94 -23.19
C PHE A 517 -15.59 0.58 -22.81
N ALA A 518 -14.31 0.51 -22.46
CA ALA A 518 -13.64 -0.71 -22.04
C ALA A 518 -14.30 -1.32 -20.79
N GLY A 519 -14.57 -2.64 -20.82
CA GLY A 519 -15.13 -3.37 -19.68
C GLY A 519 -16.63 -3.18 -19.43
N THR A 520 -17.37 -2.50 -20.32
CA THR A 520 -18.81 -2.32 -20.23
C THR A 520 -19.45 -2.28 -21.61
N SER A 521 -20.71 -2.72 -21.72
CA SER A 521 -21.51 -2.66 -22.95
C SER A 521 -22.45 -1.44 -22.97
N VAL A 522 -22.08 -0.36 -22.34
CA VAL A 522 -22.92 0.85 -22.26
C VAL A 522 -22.85 1.63 -23.56
N SER A 523 -24.02 1.93 -24.12
CA SER A 523 -24.16 2.88 -25.24
C SER A 523 -24.36 4.30 -24.68
N VAL A 524 -23.67 5.26 -25.30
CA VAL A 524 -23.73 6.67 -24.87
C VAL A 524 -24.11 7.59 -26.02
N VAL A 525 -24.61 8.76 -25.64
CA VAL A 525 -24.87 9.88 -26.54
C VAL A 525 -24.05 11.08 -26.12
N ILE A 526 -23.67 11.92 -27.06
CA ILE A 526 -23.18 13.27 -26.76
C ILE A 526 -24.40 14.19 -26.76
N LEU A 527 -24.68 14.77 -25.60
CA LEU A 527 -25.73 15.79 -25.44
C LEU A 527 -25.11 17.17 -25.47
N VAL A 528 -25.66 18.06 -26.25
CA VAL A 528 -25.30 19.48 -26.27
C VAL A 528 -26.42 20.29 -25.60
N VAL A 529 -26.03 21.21 -24.75
CA VAL A 529 -26.93 22.09 -23.99
C VAL A 529 -26.49 23.54 -24.15
N GLU A 530 -27.40 24.41 -24.60
CA GLU A 530 -27.17 25.85 -24.71
C GLU A 530 -28.37 26.62 -24.11
N ARG A 531 -28.13 27.79 -23.52
CA ARG A 531 -29.22 28.61 -23.02
C ARG A 531 -30.12 29.05 -24.17
N LYS A 532 -31.44 29.03 -23.95
CA LYS A 532 -32.39 29.67 -24.87
C LYS A 532 -32.08 31.16 -24.95
N ALA A 533 -32.10 31.71 -26.15
CA ALA A 533 -32.06 33.16 -26.34
C ALA A 533 -33.27 33.79 -25.57
N ALA A 534 -32.97 34.82 -24.79
CA ALA A 534 -34.03 35.55 -24.03
C ALA A 534 -34.97 36.29 -24.96
#